data_f39a8c0af1cb64616d91f37c647ec042
#
_entry.id   f39a8c0af1cb64616d91f37c647ec042
#
_cell.length_a   1.000
_cell.length_b   1.000
_cell.length_c   1.000
_cell.angle_alpha   90.00
_cell.angle_beta   90.00
_cell.angle_gamma   90.00
#
_symmetry.space_group_name_H-M   'P 1'
#
loop_
_entity.id
_entity.type
_entity.pdbx_description
1 polymer ?
#
loop_
_entity_poly.entity_id
_entity_poly.type
_entity_poly.pdbx_seq_one_letter_code
_entity_poly.pdbx_strand_id
1 'polypeptide(L)'
;MVFSDTDRQRMRQALALAERSIGLSEPNPRVGCVIATADGRELGSGFTQQAGGPHAEAVALAAARAAGHELRGATAWVSLEPCAHHGRTPPCCDALIAAGIARVVVASVDPNPLVGGQGLARLRAAGIEVVVDGAAADGVTENAAKASADEPAARRGSSSGGEFARATRELNLGFFSRMRRGRPWLRLKVAASLDGRTALPDGASQWITGEAARRDGHAWRRRAGAVLSGIGTVLADDPRLDVRLVPTPRQPLRVLLDSALRTPSSARWLAPPGPVLIYGAGGDAARERALRACGAEVALLPGAPGGVDLHAVLADLAARGINELHVEAGATLNAALLQAGLVDELLLYLAPKLLGQGLDIAPFGPLATLADAPAFDFTQVERIGADLRILARARASAQFLGLEGPL
;
A
#
# COMPACT_ATOMS: atom_id res chain seq x y z
N MET A 1 2.39 -15.13 -24.86
CA MET A 1 3.77 -14.84 -25.35
C MET A 1 4.67 -14.71 -24.13
N VAL A 2 5.87 -15.26 -24.22
CA VAL A 2 6.87 -15.15 -23.14
C VAL A 2 7.65 -13.85 -23.37
N PHE A 3 7.96 -13.12 -22.30
CA PHE A 3 8.82 -11.92 -22.37
C PHE A 3 10.20 -12.29 -22.90
N SER A 4 10.69 -11.54 -23.90
CA SER A 4 12.07 -11.61 -24.36
C SER A 4 13.05 -11.10 -23.28
N ASP A 5 14.35 -11.31 -23.46
CA ASP A 5 15.35 -10.78 -22.54
C ASP A 5 15.31 -9.25 -22.47
N THR A 6 15.08 -8.59 -23.61
CA THR A 6 14.87 -7.14 -23.67
C THR A 6 13.64 -6.72 -22.88
N ASP A 7 12.51 -7.45 -23.01
CA ASP A 7 11.29 -7.16 -22.22
C ASP A 7 11.56 -7.27 -20.73
N ARG A 8 12.26 -8.33 -20.31
CA ARG A 8 12.64 -8.52 -18.90
C ARG A 8 13.52 -7.39 -18.38
N GLN A 9 14.54 -7.00 -19.14
CA GLN A 9 15.43 -5.91 -18.76
C GLN A 9 14.67 -4.58 -18.63
N ARG A 10 13.86 -4.22 -19.62
CA ARG A 10 13.09 -2.98 -19.63
C ARG A 10 12.00 -2.96 -18.58
N MET A 11 11.37 -4.10 -18.31
CA MET A 11 10.36 -4.18 -17.24
C MET A 11 10.98 -4.03 -15.85
N ARG A 12 12.18 -4.59 -15.60
CA ARG A 12 12.92 -4.32 -14.34
C ARG A 12 13.21 -2.83 -14.18
N GLN A 13 13.60 -2.15 -15.26
CA GLN A 13 13.81 -0.70 -15.25
C GLN A 13 12.52 0.06 -14.96
N ALA A 14 11.39 -0.32 -15.57
CA ALA A 14 10.08 0.28 -15.31
C ALA A 14 9.66 0.08 -13.84
N LEU A 15 9.87 -1.10 -13.26
CA LEU A 15 9.58 -1.36 -11.84
C LEU A 15 10.47 -0.51 -10.92
N ALA A 16 11.75 -0.40 -11.20
CA ALA A 16 12.67 0.45 -10.43
C ALA A 16 12.26 1.94 -10.49
N LEU A 17 11.76 2.40 -11.64
CA LEU A 17 11.16 3.75 -11.76
C LEU A 17 9.88 3.88 -10.93
N ALA A 18 9.02 2.85 -10.92
CA ALA A 18 7.78 2.84 -10.15
C ALA A 18 8.03 2.97 -8.64
N GLU A 19 9.12 2.42 -8.11
CA GLU A 19 9.51 2.57 -6.71
C GLU A 19 9.72 4.04 -6.30
N ARG A 20 10.11 4.91 -7.23
CA ARG A 20 10.29 6.35 -6.98
C ARG A 20 8.98 7.05 -6.64
N SER A 21 7.83 6.44 -6.96
CA SER A 21 6.49 6.92 -6.57
C SER A 21 6.13 6.63 -5.11
N ILE A 22 6.96 5.89 -4.37
CA ILE A 22 6.71 5.56 -2.96
C ILE A 22 6.66 6.84 -2.11
N GLY A 23 5.53 7.04 -1.40
CA GLY A 23 5.27 8.23 -0.60
C GLY A 23 4.85 9.47 -1.41
N LEU A 24 4.66 9.32 -2.74
CA LEU A 24 4.32 10.41 -3.64
C LEU A 24 2.95 10.24 -4.32
N SER A 25 2.73 9.10 -4.99
CA SER A 25 1.64 8.94 -5.96
C SER A 25 0.25 8.73 -5.37
N GLU A 26 0.13 8.37 -4.10
CA GLU A 26 -1.15 8.01 -3.50
C GLU A 26 -2.24 9.09 -3.64
N PRO A 27 -3.46 8.74 -4.01
CA PRO A 27 -4.08 7.41 -4.10
C PRO A 27 -3.80 6.63 -5.40
N ASN A 28 -3.04 7.18 -6.34
CA ASN A 28 -2.72 6.51 -7.61
C ASN A 28 -1.74 5.35 -7.37
N PRO A 29 -1.75 4.32 -8.23
CA PRO A 29 -0.78 3.24 -8.18
C PRO A 29 0.64 3.76 -8.51
N ARG A 30 1.63 3.01 -8.04
CA ARG A 30 3.03 3.21 -8.35
C ARG A 30 3.33 2.55 -9.68
N VAL A 31 3.50 3.35 -10.73
CA VAL A 31 3.72 2.89 -12.09
C VAL A 31 5.01 3.49 -12.62
N GLY A 32 5.74 2.71 -13.39
CA GLY A 32 6.88 3.16 -14.19
C GLY A 32 6.69 2.81 -15.66
N CYS A 33 7.22 3.65 -16.53
CA CYS A 33 7.19 3.48 -17.97
C CYS A 33 8.55 3.75 -18.56
N VAL A 34 8.96 2.89 -19.51
CA VAL A 34 10.16 3.07 -20.34
C VAL A 34 9.72 2.98 -21.80
N ILE A 35 10.21 3.89 -22.63
CA ILE A 35 9.97 3.88 -24.09
C ILE A 35 11.31 3.73 -24.79
N ALA A 36 11.44 2.78 -25.70
CA ALA A 36 12.65 2.57 -26.48
C ALA A 36 12.33 2.16 -27.92
N THR A 37 13.30 2.31 -28.80
CA THR A 37 13.28 1.80 -30.18
C THR A 37 13.35 0.27 -30.20
N ALA A 38 13.04 -0.35 -31.34
CA ALA A 38 13.10 -1.80 -31.51
C ALA A 38 14.53 -2.37 -31.32
N ASP A 39 15.55 -1.59 -31.63
CA ASP A 39 16.96 -1.93 -31.39
C ASP A 39 17.42 -1.69 -29.94
N GLY A 40 16.53 -1.23 -29.08
CA GLY A 40 16.75 -1.13 -27.64
C GLY A 40 17.28 0.23 -27.16
N ARG A 41 17.41 1.26 -27.99
CA ARG A 41 17.81 2.61 -27.56
C ARG A 41 16.67 3.26 -26.78
N GLU A 42 16.92 3.67 -25.54
CA GLU A 42 15.93 4.38 -24.73
C GLU A 42 15.64 5.77 -25.32
N LEU A 43 14.35 6.09 -25.44
CA LEU A 43 13.85 7.38 -25.93
C LEU A 43 13.36 8.25 -24.79
N GLY A 44 12.73 7.65 -23.77
CA GLY A 44 12.26 8.35 -22.60
C GLY A 44 11.76 7.39 -21.53
N SER A 45 11.75 7.87 -20.31
CA SER A 45 11.27 7.10 -19.16
C SER A 45 10.59 7.99 -18.13
N GLY A 46 9.74 7.40 -17.30
CA GLY A 46 8.97 8.14 -16.31
C GLY A 46 8.35 7.25 -15.24
N PHE A 47 7.83 7.89 -14.20
CA PHE A 47 7.08 7.26 -13.12
C PHE A 47 5.91 8.14 -12.67
N THR A 48 4.89 7.55 -12.04
CA THR A 48 3.69 8.27 -11.57
C THR A 48 4.08 9.37 -10.60
N GLN A 49 3.66 10.59 -10.90
CA GLN A 49 3.89 11.77 -10.07
C GLN A 49 2.83 11.90 -8.98
N GLN A 50 2.89 12.97 -8.20
CA GLN A 50 1.89 13.29 -7.17
C GLN A 50 0.46 13.25 -7.76
N ALA A 51 -0.52 12.88 -6.93
CA ALA A 51 -1.92 12.83 -7.34
C ALA A 51 -2.40 14.14 -8.00
N GLY A 52 -2.97 14.02 -9.20
CA GLY A 52 -3.33 15.14 -10.07
C GLY A 52 -2.24 15.55 -11.05
N GLY A 53 -1.01 15.07 -10.87
CA GLY A 53 0.08 15.20 -11.84
C GLY A 53 0.07 14.09 -12.91
N PRO A 54 1.04 14.10 -13.83
CA PRO A 54 1.10 13.16 -14.94
C PRO A 54 1.41 11.73 -14.48
N HIS A 55 0.83 10.75 -15.19
CA HIS A 55 1.14 9.34 -15.04
C HIS A 55 2.49 8.99 -15.67
N ALA A 56 3.00 7.80 -15.40
CA ALA A 56 4.31 7.35 -15.86
C ALA A 56 4.49 7.46 -17.37
N GLU A 57 3.47 7.06 -18.14
CA GLU A 57 3.48 7.08 -19.61
C GLU A 57 3.56 8.52 -20.13
N ALA A 58 2.77 9.43 -19.54
CA ALA A 58 2.79 10.84 -19.93
C ALA A 58 4.16 11.49 -19.65
N VAL A 59 4.79 11.14 -18.53
CA VAL A 59 6.15 11.61 -18.19
C VAL A 59 7.17 11.05 -19.19
N ALA A 60 7.10 9.76 -19.51
CA ALA A 60 8.00 9.11 -20.47
C ALA A 60 7.88 9.71 -21.89
N LEU A 61 6.63 9.92 -22.36
CA LEU A 61 6.36 10.57 -23.64
C LEU A 61 6.88 12.01 -23.69
N ALA A 62 6.67 12.77 -22.61
CA ALA A 62 7.15 14.14 -22.51
C ALA A 62 8.68 14.21 -22.53
N ALA A 63 9.35 13.32 -21.81
CA ALA A 63 10.80 13.23 -21.77
C ALA A 63 11.39 12.91 -23.17
N ALA A 64 10.80 11.95 -23.88
CA ALA A 64 11.21 11.59 -25.23
C ALA A 64 11.04 12.75 -26.23
N ARG A 65 9.91 13.45 -26.17
CA ARG A 65 9.66 14.63 -27.03
C ARG A 65 10.61 15.77 -26.72
N ALA A 66 10.90 16.03 -25.46
CA ALA A 66 11.84 17.08 -25.03
C ALA A 66 13.27 16.79 -25.52
N ALA A 67 13.63 15.51 -25.66
CA ALA A 67 14.91 15.07 -26.24
C ALA A 67 14.91 15.06 -27.78
N GLY A 68 13.80 15.44 -28.43
CA GLY A 68 13.70 15.47 -29.89
C GLY A 68 13.57 14.10 -30.56
N HIS A 69 13.16 13.07 -29.79
CA HIS A 69 13.05 11.71 -30.33
C HIS A 69 11.73 11.48 -31.07
N GLU A 70 11.81 10.79 -32.21
CA GLU A 70 10.66 10.23 -32.94
C GLU A 70 10.17 8.97 -32.19
N LEU A 71 8.87 8.91 -31.92
CA LEU A 71 8.26 7.83 -31.11
C LEU A 71 7.52 6.79 -31.97
N ARG A 72 7.28 7.08 -33.24
CA ARG A 72 6.58 6.17 -34.15
C ARG A 72 7.34 4.85 -34.28
N GLY A 73 6.64 3.73 -34.07
CA GLY A 73 7.22 2.40 -34.13
C GLY A 73 7.96 1.95 -32.87
N ALA A 74 8.04 2.79 -31.84
CA ALA A 74 8.67 2.44 -30.57
C ALA A 74 7.87 1.44 -29.75
N THR A 75 8.51 0.84 -28.74
CA THR A 75 7.89 -0.03 -27.72
C THR A 75 7.83 0.71 -26.39
N ALA A 76 6.71 0.59 -25.68
CA ALA A 76 6.55 1.06 -24.31
C ALA A 76 6.41 -0.13 -23.34
N TRP A 77 7.21 -0.14 -22.28
CA TRP A 77 7.10 -1.09 -21.17
C TRP A 77 6.51 -0.36 -19.96
N VAL A 78 5.38 -0.87 -19.46
CA VAL A 78 4.62 -0.24 -18.38
C VAL A 78 4.35 -1.26 -17.29
N SER A 79 4.65 -0.93 -16.04
CA SER A 79 4.51 -1.87 -14.92
C SER A 79 3.04 -2.17 -14.55
N LEU A 80 2.09 -1.34 -14.99
CA LEU A 80 0.65 -1.56 -14.82
C LEU A 80 -0.08 -1.13 -16.10
N GLU A 81 -1.26 -1.70 -16.37
CA GLU A 81 -2.10 -1.37 -17.52
C GLU A 81 -2.28 0.14 -17.69
N PRO A 82 -2.02 0.71 -18.89
CA PRO A 82 -2.30 2.12 -19.19
C PRO A 82 -3.78 2.43 -19.06
N CYS A 83 -4.13 3.50 -18.34
CA CYS A 83 -5.52 3.86 -18.09
C CYS A 83 -6.28 4.23 -19.38
N ALA A 84 -7.58 3.83 -19.43
CA ALA A 84 -8.49 4.09 -20.54
C ALA A 84 -9.58 5.14 -20.21
N HIS A 85 -9.69 5.55 -18.94
CA HIS A 85 -10.72 6.50 -18.49
C HIS A 85 -10.19 7.92 -18.43
N HIS A 86 -11.06 8.88 -18.69
CA HIS A 86 -10.80 10.30 -18.43
C HIS A 86 -10.90 10.56 -16.92
N GLY A 87 -9.75 10.81 -16.30
CA GLY A 87 -9.67 11.27 -14.92
C GLY A 87 -9.37 12.77 -14.88
N ARG A 88 -8.40 13.16 -14.03
CA ARG A 88 -7.84 14.52 -14.02
C ARG A 88 -6.90 14.78 -15.21
N THR A 89 -6.44 13.72 -15.87
CA THR A 89 -5.61 13.75 -17.08
C THR A 89 -6.26 12.90 -18.17
N PRO A 90 -5.95 13.16 -19.47
CA PRO A 90 -6.40 12.29 -20.56
C PRO A 90 -5.89 10.85 -20.40
N PRO A 91 -6.59 9.85 -20.97
CA PRO A 91 -6.20 8.46 -20.91
C PRO A 91 -4.78 8.22 -21.44
N CYS A 92 -3.97 7.45 -20.70
CA CYS A 92 -2.61 7.13 -21.12
C CYS A 92 -2.57 6.29 -22.40
N CYS A 93 -3.56 5.38 -22.59
CA CYS A 93 -3.66 4.62 -23.84
C CYS A 93 -3.83 5.55 -25.07
N ASP A 94 -4.60 6.64 -24.96
CA ASP A 94 -4.75 7.60 -26.06
C ASP A 94 -3.45 8.34 -26.37
N ALA A 95 -2.71 8.69 -25.34
CA ALA A 95 -1.42 9.36 -25.51
C ALA A 95 -0.38 8.45 -26.20
N LEU A 96 -0.39 7.14 -25.89
CA LEU A 96 0.46 6.14 -26.54
C LEU A 96 0.06 5.92 -28.00
N ILE A 97 -1.26 5.82 -28.28
CA ILE A 97 -1.82 5.70 -29.65
C ILE A 97 -1.42 6.93 -30.47
N ALA A 98 -1.66 8.14 -29.96
CA ALA A 98 -1.34 9.38 -30.65
C ALA A 98 0.18 9.57 -30.90
N ALA A 99 1.03 8.97 -30.06
CA ALA A 99 2.48 8.96 -30.23
C ALA A 99 2.94 7.95 -31.31
N GLY A 100 2.06 7.09 -31.81
CA GLY A 100 2.40 6.08 -32.82
C GLY A 100 3.23 4.92 -32.25
N ILE A 101 3.11 4.61 -30.96
CA ILE A 101 3.74 3.44 -30.33
C ILE A 101 3.23 2.18 -31.05
N ALA A 102 4.14 1.27 -31.43
CA ALA A 102 3.78 0.05 -32.16
C ALA A 102 3.55 -1.13 -31.23
N ARG A 103 4.17 -1.16 -30.05
CA ARG A 103 4.13 -2.28 -29.12
C ARG A 103 4.06 -1.77 -27.66
N VAL A 104 3.20 -2.40 -26.86
CA VAL A 104 3.08 -2.12 -25.41
C VAL A 104 3.23 -3.42 -24.62
N VAL A 105 4.19 -3.45 -23.71
CA VAL A 105 4.47 -4.58 -22.82
C VAL A 105 4.04 -4.19 -21.41
N VAL A 106 3.16 -4.98 -20.81
CA VAL A 106 2.51 -4.67 -19.52
C VAL A 106 2.81 -5.77 -18.52
N ALA A 107 3.22 -5.39 -17.31
CA ALA A 107 3.47 -6.37 -16.25
C ALA A 107 2.17 -6.90 -15.63
N SER A 108 1.18 -6.04 -15.37
CA SER A 108 -0.08 -6.46 -14.71
C SER A 108 -1.26 -5.66 -15.23
N VAL A 109 -2.41 -6.32 -15.29
CA VAL A 109 -3.71 -5.68 -15.55
C VAL A 109 -4.12 -4.83 -14.35
N ASP A 110 -4.85 -3.73 -14.58
CA ASP A 110 -5.38 -2.88 -13.51
C ASP A 110 -6.38 -3.68 -12.65
N PRO A 111 -6.22 -3.70 -11.32
CA PRO A 111 -7.13 -4.42 -10.42
C PRO A 111 -8.51 -3.78 -10.28
N ASN A 112 -8.70 -2.54 -10.74
CA ASN A 112 -9.97 -1.84 -10.66
C ASN A 112 -10.99 -2.50 -11.62
N PRO A 113 -12.09 -3.10 -11.11
CA PRO A 113 -13.05 -3.81 -11.95
C PRO A 113 -13.75 -2.92 -12.99
N LEU A 114 -13.73 -1.59 -12.77
CA LEU A 114 -14.33 -0.63 -13.70
C LEU A 114 -13.43 -0.28 -14.89
N VAL A 115 -12.14 -0.62 -14.85
CA VAL A 115 -11.15 -0.21 -15.87
C VAL A 115 -10.27 -1.37 -16.35
N GLY A 116 -10.12 -2.41 -15.56
CA GLY A 116 -9.24 -3.56 -15.86
C GLY A 116 -9.54 -4.18 -17.24
N GLY A 117 -8.52 -4.25 -18.08
CA GLY A 117 -8.58 -4.78 -19.44
C GLY A 117 -9.03 -3.77 -20.52
N GLN A 118 -9.65 -2.65 -20.16
CA GLN A 118 -10.15 -1.67 -21.13
C GLN A 118 -9.02 -0.93 -21.86
N GLY A 119 -7.93 -0.60 -21.15
CA GLY A 119 -6.75 0.01 -21.77
C GLY A 119 -6.08 -0.91 -22.78
N LEU A 120 -5.92 -2.20 -22.42
CA LEU A 120 -5.37 -3.22 -23.32
C LEU A 120 -6.24 -3.44 -24.54
N ALA A 121 -7.57 -3.51 -24.37
CA ALA A 121 -8.52 -3.64 -25.48
C ALA A 121 -8.43 -2.43 -26.43
N ARG A 122 -8.35 -1.22 -25.90
CA ARG A 122 -8.27 0.02 -26.67
C ARG A 122 -6.96 0.12 -27.47
N LEU A 123 -5.83 -0.27 -26.87
CA LEU A 123 -4.54 -0.33 -27.56
C LEU A 123 -4.57 -1.34 -28.73
N ARG A 124 -5.13 -2.55 -28.50
CA ARG A 124 -5.29 -3.57 -29.55
C ARG A 124 -6.20 -3.11 -30.69
N ALA A 125 -7.32 -2.46 -30.37
CA ALA A 125 -8.23 -1.89 -31.37
C ALA A 125 -7.57 -0.83 -32.25
N ALA A 126 -6.54 -0.13 -31.74
CA ALA A 126 -5.73 0.81 -32.49
C ALA A 126 -4.59 0.14 -33.28
N GLY A 127 -4.51 -1.19 -33.32
CA GLY A 127 -3.48 -1.94 -34.05
C GLY A 127 -2.13 -2.06 -33.32
N ILE A 128 -2.06 -1.72 -32.04
CA ILE A 128 -0.85 -1.84 -31.22
C ILE A 128 -0.70 -3.28 -30.74
N GLU A 129 0.49 -3.86 -30.89
CA GLU A 129 0.82 -5.14 -30.29
C GLU A 129 0.84 -5.02 -28.76
N VAL A 130 0.04 -5.83 -28.05
CA VAL A 130 -0.02 -5.80 -26.58
C VAL A 130 0.40 -7.14 -25.99
N VAL A 131 1.48 -7.12 -25.21
CA VAL A 131 2.02 -8.29 -24.51
C VAL A 131 1.83 -8.09 -22.99
N VAL A 132 1.29 -9.09 -22.29
CA VAL A 132 1.05 -9.06 -20.86
C VAL A 132 1.82 -10.20 -20.19
N ASP A 133 2.48 -9.92 -19.05
CA ASP A 133 3.25 -10.93 -18.32
C ASP A 133 2.35 -12.04 -17.77
N GLY A 134 2.74 -13.29 -18.04
CA GLY A 134 2.01 -14.49 -17.58
C GLY A 134 0.69 -14.77 -18.33
N ALA A 135 0.32 -13.99 -19.34
CA ALA A 135 -0.83 -14.33 -20.20
C ALA A 135 -0.44 -15.46 -21.17
N ALA A 136 -1.29 -16.50 -21.28
CA ALA A 136 -1.15 -17.49 -22.32
C ALA A 136 -1.22 -16.84 -23.71
N ALA A 137 -0.56 -17.43 -24.70
CA ALA A 137 -0.47 -16.88 -26.05
C ALA A 137 -1.86 -16.77 -26.76
N ASP A 138 -2.85 -17.50 -26.28
CA ASP A 138 -4.18 -17.60 -26.86
C ASP A 138 -5.23 -16.95 -25.94
N GLY A 139 -5.50 -15.69 -26.19
CA GLY A 139 -6.75 -15.07 -25.78
C GLY A 139 -6.79 -14.57 -24.34
N VAL A 140 -7.05 -13.30 -24.24
CA VAL A 140 -7.80 -12.70 -23.14
C VAL A 140 -8.95 -13.64 -22.79
N THR A 141 -8.99 -14.12 -21.56
CA THR A 141 -10.24 -14.68 -21.05
C THR A 141 -11.27 -13.54 -21.06
N GLU A 142 -12.16 -13.53 -22.06
CA GLU A 142 -13.31 -12.64 -22.18
C GLU A 142 -14.25 -12.67 -20.94
N ASN A 143 -13.90 -13.46 -19.93
CA ASN A 143 -14.73 -13.74 -18.77
C ASN A 143 -14.48 -12.84 -17.54
N ALA A 144 -13.62 -11.84 -17.61
CA ALA A 144 -13.50 -10.90 -16.47
C ALA A 144 -14.70 -9.93 -16.35
N ALA A 145 -15.44 -9.72 -17.45
CA ALA A 145 -16.56 -8.78 -17.48
C ALA A 145 -17.95 -9.41 -17.29
N LYS A 146 -18.07 -10.75 -17.22
CA LYS A 146 -19.36 -11.48 -17.12
C LYS A 146 -19.42 -12.54 -16.01
N ALA A 147 -18.54 -12.49 -15.01
CA ALA A 147 -18.71 -13.35 -13.86
C ALA A 147 -19.91 -12.84 -13.05
N SER A 148 -21.05 -13.55 -13.16
CA SER A 148 -22.21 -13.36 -12.28
C SER A 148 -21.80 -13.57 -10.82
N ALA A 149 -22.45 -12.85 -9.90
CA ALA A 149 -22.17 -12.84 -8.47
C ALA A 149 -22.32 -14.22 -7.77
N ASP A 150 -22.74 -15.26 -8.47
CA ASP A 150 -23.11 -16.57 -7.94
C ASP A 150 -22.09 -17.70 -8.15
N GLU A 151 -20.90 -17.43 -8.71
CA GLU A 151 -19.88 -18.49 -8.79
C GLU A 151 -19.07 -18.57 -7.49
N PRO A 152 -18.93 -19.79 -6.89
CA PRO A 152 -18.16 -19.99 -5.69
C PRO A 152 -16.68 -19.62 -5.93
N ALA A 153 -16.09 -18.89 -4.99
CA ALA A 153 -14.73 -18.33 -5.02
C ALA A 153 -13.61 -19.33 -5.36
N ALA A 154 -13.86 -20.64 -5.27
CA ALA A 154 -12.92 -21.72 -5.54
C ALA A 154 -12.59 -21.97 -7.02
N ARG A 155 -13.33 -21.36 -7.96
CA ARG A 155 -13.09 -21.53 -9.41
C ARG A 155 -12.55 -20.31 -10.14
N ARG A 156 -12.27 -19.22 -9.42
CA ARG A 156 -11.50 -18.10 -10.00
C ARG A 156 -10.05 -18.52 -10.04
N GLY A 157 -9.69 -19.19 -11.14
CA GLY A 157 -8.38 -19.75 -11.35
C GLY A 157 -7.29 -18.75 -10.98
N SER A 158 -6.43 -19.15 -10.07
CA SER A 158 -5.15 -18.50 -9.78
C SER A 158 -4.28 -18.64 -11.03
N SER A 159 -4.44 -17.76 -12.01
CA SER A 159 -3.33 -17.50 -12.91
C SER A 159 -2.27 -16.81 -12.05
N SER A 160 -1.34 -17.61 -11.54
CA SER A 160 -0.08 -17.10 -11.01
C SER A 160 0.53 -16.29 -12.15
N GLY A 161 0.26 -14.98 -12.17
CA GLY A 161 0.85 -14.07 -13.16
C GLY A 161 2.37 -14.24 -13.16
N GLY A 162 3.02 -13.84 -14.24
CA GLY A 162 4.46 -13.93 -14.38
C GLY A 162 5.23 -13.18 -13.27
N GLU A 163 6.56 -13.27 -13.31
CA GLU A 163 7.49 -12.64 -12.35
C GLU A 163 7.18 -11.13 -12.15
N PHE A 164 6.95 -10.42 -13.24
CA PHE A 164 6.74 -8.96 -13.21
C PHE A 164 5.34 -8.57 -12.73
N ALA A 165 4.33 -9.39 -13.01
CA ALA A 165 2.99 -9.21 -12.46
C ALA A 165 3.01 -9.36 -10.93
N ARG A 166 3.78 -10.33 -10.41
CA ARG A 166 4.01 -10.49 -8.98
C ARG A 166 4.71 -9.27 -8.38
N ALA A 167 5.83 -8.82 -8.99
CA ALA A 167 6.56 -7.65 -8.53
C ALA A 167 5.70 -6.37 -8.53
N THR A 168 4.87 -6.18 -9.55
CA THR A 168 3.91 -5.06 -9.62
C THR A 168 2.89 -5.11 -8.48
N ARG A 169 2.35 -6.29 -8.14
CA ARG A 169 1.44 -6.46 -7.01
C ARG A 169 2.13 -6.18 -5.68
N GLU A 170 3.36 -6.67 -5.48
CA GLU A 170 4.17 -6.38 -4.30
C GLU A 170 4.42 -4.89 -4.10
N LEU A 171 4.69 -4.17 -5.18
CA LEU A 171 4.87 -2.73 -5.11
C LEU A 171 3.57 -1.99 -4.81
N ASN A 172 2.42 -2.54 -5.20
CA ASN A 172 1.09 -1.91 -5.16
C ASN A 172 0.08 -2.62 -4.25
N LEU A 173 0.53 -3.35 -3.21
CA LEU A 173 -0.33 -4.11 -2.28
C LEU A 173 -1.60 -3.35 -1.87
N GLY A 174 -1.43 -2.11 -1.45
CA GLY A 174 -2.52 -1.27 -0.98
C GLY A 174 -3.49 -0.87 -2.08
N PHE A 175 -3.01 -0.53 -3.27
CA PHE A 175 -3.88 -0.21 -4.41
C PHE A 175 -4.73 -1.42 -4.81
N PHE A 176 -4.13 -2.60 -4.90
CA PHE A 176 -4.85 -3.85 -5.17
C PHE A 176 -5.88 -4.17 -4.08
N SER A 177 -5.50 -3.97 -2.79
CA SER A 177 -6.41 -4.16 -1.67
C SER A 177 -7.61 -3.23 -1.75
N ARG A 178 -7.37 -1.93 -1.92
CA ARG A 178 -8.44 -0.93 -1.99
C ARG A 178 -9.38 -1.18 -3.16
N MET A 179 -8.86 -1.50 -4.35
CA MET A 179 -9.70 -1.74 -5.55
C MET A 179 -10.55 -3.00 -5.46
N ARG A 180 -10.04 -4.08 -4.85
CA ARG A 180 -10.71 -5.39 -4.84
C ARG A 180 -11.45 -5.70 -3.56
N ARG A 181 -11.01 -5.17 -2.40
CA ARG A 181 -11.59 -5.45 -1.08
C ARG A 181 -12.28 -4.24 -0.46
N GLY A 182 -12.17 -3.04 -1.06
CA GLY A 182 -12.72 -1.81 -0.48
C GLY A 182 -12.08 -1.39 0.84
N ARG A 183 -10.85 -1.87 1.14
CA ARG A 183 -10.11 -1.49 2.35
C ARG A 183 -8.62 -1.32 2.06
N PRO A 184 -7.88 -0.46 2.83
CA PRO A 184 -6.44 -0.35 2.73
C PRO A 184 -5.74 -1.68 3.02
N TRP A 185 -4.51 -1.82 2.55
CA TRP A 185 -3.58 -2.83 3.08
C TRP A 185 -3.12 -2.40 4.46
N LEU A 186 -3.44 -3.18 5.48
CA LEU A 186 -3.12 -2.87 6.86
C LEU A 186 -1.80 -3.55 7.27
N ARG A 187 -0.79 -2.73 7.53
CA ARG A 187 0.48 -3.15 8.10
C ARG A 187 0.55 -2.78 9.56
N LEU A 188 0.59 -3.80 10.44
CA LEU A 188 0.76 -3.61 11.88
C LEU A 188 2.25 -3.60 12.20
N LYS A 189 2.77 -2.47 12.64
CA LYS A 189 4.16 -2.32 13.06
C LYS A 189 4.30 -2.48 14.57
N VAL A 190 5.25 -3.31 14.97
CA VAL A 190 5.59 -3.53 16.37
C VAL A 190 7.11 -3.43 16.55
N ALA A 191 7.53 -2.88 17.68
CA ALA A 191 8.91 -2.94 18.16
C ALA A 191 8.91 -3.68 19.50
N ALA A 192 9.66 -4.75 19.60
CA ALA A 192 9.66 -5.60 20.78
C ALA A 192 11.09 -6.09 21.15
N SER A 193 11.23 -6.55 22.37
CA SER A 193 12.39 -7.34 22.81
C SER A 193 12.35 -8.73 22.20
N LEU A 194 13.44 -9.48 22.34
CA LEU A 194 13.55 -10.86 21.83
C LEU A 194 12.54 -11.82 22.48
N ASP A 195 12.11 -11.54 23.71
CA ASP A 195 11.06 -12.25 24.43
C ASP A 195 9.65 -11.65 24.23
N GLY A 196 9.48 -10.79 23.21
CA GLY A 196 8.17 -10.31 22.74
C GLY A 196 7.55 -9.20 23.60
N ARG A 197 8.32 -8.43 24.38
CA ARG A 197 7.80 -7.34 25.21
C ARG A 197 7.93 -6.00 24.51
N THR A 198 6.87 -5.20 24.59
CA THR A 198 6.79 -3.86 23.97
C THR A 198 7.02 -2.73 24.96
N ALA A 199 6.96 -3.00 26.24
CA ALA A 199 7.29 -2.07 27.33
C ALA A 199 7.56 -2.84 28.62
N LEU A 200 8.14 -2.19 29.61
CA LEU A 200 8.19 -2.66 30.99
C LEU A 200 6.79 -2.61 31.65
N PRO A 201 6.60 -3.23 32.83
CA PRO A 201 5.30 -3.20 33.51
C PRO A 201 4.78 -1.80 33.85
N ASP A 202 5.66 -0.84 34.06
CA ASP A 202 5.34 0.59 34.32
C ASP A 202 5.04 1.38 33.03
N GLY A 203 5.11 0.74 31.85
CA GLY A 203 4.91 1.36 30.54
C GLY A 203 6.16 1.94 29.88
N ALA A 204 7.32 1.92 30.53
CA ALA A 204 8.57 2.42 29.95
C ALA A 204 8.96 1.59 28.71
N SER A 205 8.98 2.24 27.52
CA SER A 205 9.22 1.60 26.21
C SER A 205 10.38 2.20 25.42
N GLN A 206 10.91 3.34 25.84
CA GLN A 206 11.92 4.10 25.10
C GLN A 206 13.33 3.87 25.66
N TRP A 207 14.30 3.27 24.92
CA TRP A 207 14.18 2.75 23.55
C TRP A 207 14.50 1.26 23.56
N ILE A 208 13.55 0.44 23.11
CA ILE A 208 13.76 -1.00 22.96
C ILE A 208 14.69 -1.24 21.77
N THR A 209 14.33 -0.71 20.60
CA THR A 209 15.07 -0.86 19.34
C THR A 209 16.04 0.28 19.10
N GLY A 210 17.08 0.01 18.28
CA GLY A 210 18.14 0.96 17.97
C GLY A 210 17.71 2.06 16.98
N GLU A 211 18.63 3.02 16.74
CA GLU A 211 18.37 4.17 15.88
C GLU A 211 18.12 3.76 14.42
N ALA A 212 18.86 2.76 13.90
CA ALA A 212 18.70 2.27 12.55
C ALA A 212 17.27 1.74 12.32
N ALA A 213 16.73 0.93 13.24
CA ALA A 213 15.36 0.42 13.16
C ALA A 213 14.31 1.56 13.25
N ARG A 214 14.55 2.58 14.10
CA ARG A 214 13.65 3.75 14.16
C ARG A 214 13.66 4.56 12.86
N ARG A 215 14.82 4.74 12.23
CA ARG A 215 14.96 5.40 10.91
C ARG A 215 14.23 4.59 9.83
N ASP A 216 14.40 3.27 9.80
CA ASP A 216 13.71 2.36 8.89
C ASP A 216 12.18 2.43 9.10
N GLY A 217 11.69 2.47 10.34
CA GLY A 217 10.27 2.69 10.66
C GLY A 217 9.71 4.00 10.06
N HIS A 218 10.51 5.06 10.01
CA HIS A 218 10.11 6.30 9.32
C HIS A 218 10.03 6.15 7.78
N ALA A 219 10.83 5.28 7.17
CA ALA A 219 10.70 4.95 5.75
C ALA A 219 9.37 4.21 5.49
N TRP A 220 8.95 3.33 6.40
CA TRP A 220 7.65 2.65 6.33
C TRP A 220 6.47 3.61 6.54
N ARG A 221 6.58 4.59 7.46
CA ARG A 221 5.57 5.68 7.56
C ARG A 221 5.47 6.48 6.26
N ARG A 222 6.61 6.83 5.64
CA ARG A 222 6.65 7.54 4.36
C ARG A 222 5.94 6.78 3.24
N ARG A 223 6.06 5.44 3.25
CA ARG A 223 5.44 4.56 2.26
C ARG A 223 3.91 4.59 2.35
N ALA A 224 3.37 4.74 3.56
CA ALA A 224 1.94 4.65 3.83
C ALA A 224 1.17 5.92 3.45
N GLY A 225 -0.10 5.76 3.08
CA GLY A 225 -1.06 6.86 2.92
C GLY A 225 -1.52 7.43 4.25
N ALA A 226 -1.62 6.55 5.26
CA ALA A 226 -1.99 6.94 6.61
C ALA A 226 -1.18 6.19 7.68
N VAL A 227 -0.96 6.86 8.82
CA VAL A 227 -0.41 6.27 10.04
C VAL A 227 -1.51 6.31 11.10
N LEU A 228 -1.88 5.15 11.64
CA LEU A 228 -2.96 5.01 12.61
C LEU A 228 -2.43 4.63 13.98
N SER A 229 -3.01 5.23 15.02
CA SER A 229 -2.78 4.88 16.41
C SER A 229 -4.09 4.87 17.22
N GLY A 230 -4.04 4.41 18.47
CA GLY A 230 -5.14 4.48 19.42
C GLY A 230 -4.91 5.53 20.49
N ILE A 231 -5.98 6.02 21.09
CA ILE A 231 -5.93 7.06 22.14
C ILE A 231 -5.06 6.64 23.34
N GLY A 232 -4.99 5.33 23.66
CA GLY A 232 -4.12 4.84 24.72
C GLY A 232 -2.66 5.18 24.51
N THR A 233 -2.16 5.05 23.28
CA THR A 233 -0.77 5.41 22.92
C THR A 233 -0.54 6.92 23.03
N VAL A 234 -1.52 7.74 22.63
CA VAL A 234 -1.41 9.21 22.74
C VAL A 234 -1.34 9.65 24.20
N LEU A 235 -2.17 9.06 25.06
CA LEU A 235 -2.21 9.40 26.48
C LEU A 235 -0.96 8.92 27.24
N ALA A 236 -0.33 7.80 26.81
CA ALA A 236 0.84 7.24 27.44
C ALA A 236 2.15 7.89 26.95
N ASP A 237 2.32 8.05 25.63
CA ASP A 237 3.61 8.36 25.02
C ASP A 237 3.65 9.76 24.38
N ASP A 238 2.49 10.40 24.19
CA ASP A 238 2.33 11.65 23.43
C ASP A 238 3.18 11.70 22.14
N PRO A 239 3.02 10.72 21.22
CA PRO A 239 3.87 10.57 20.06
C PRO A 239 3.56 11.63 19.00
N ARG A 240 4.50 11.90 18.10
CA ARG A 240 4.26 12.81 16.96
C ARG A 240 3.63 12.13 15.76
N LEU A 241 3.91 10.86 15.53
CA LEU A 241 3.44 10.02 14.39
C LEU A 241 3.73 10.60 12.99
N ASP A 242 4.66 11.55 12.88
CA ASP A 242 5.11 12.15 11.62
C ASP A 242 6.31 11.42 11.01
N VAL A 243 6.62 11.74 9.75
CA VAL A 243 7.87 11.33 9.08
C VAL A 243 8.88 12.45 9.27
N ARG A 244 10.01 12.18 9.97
CA ARG A 244 11.07 13.18 10.29
C ARG A 244 12.49 12.67 10.17
N LEU A 245 12.72 11.34 10.17
CA LEU A 245 14.07 10.75 10.10
C LEU A 245 14.51 10.39 8.69
N VAL A 246 13.63 10.53 7.70
CA VAL A 246 13.91 10.34 6.28
C VAL A 246 13.29 11.48 5.47
N PRO A 247 13.85 11.85 4.31
CA PRO A 247 13.22 12.79 3.41
C PRO A 247 11.84 12.30 2.97
N THR A 248 10.85 13.19 2.93
CA THR A 248 9.50 12.86 2.46
C THR A 248 8.91 14.01 1.66
N PRO A 249 8.31 13.75 0.48
CA PRO A 249 7.64 14.78 -0.31
C PRO A 249 6.33 15.24 0.32
N ARG A 250 5.71 14.41 1.17
CA ARG A 250 4.49 14.72 1.92
C ARG A 250 4.44 13.95 3.23
N GLN A 251 3.63 14.43 4.18
CA GLN A 251 3.30 13.69 5.38
C GLN A 251 2.09 12.76 5.11
N PRO A 252 2.09 11.52 5.64
CA PRO A 252 0.90 10.68 5.64
C PRO A 252 -0.23 11.30 6.48
N LEU A 253 -1.48 10.92 6.20
CA LEU A 253 -2.61 11.23 7.06
C LEU A 253 -2.38 10.58 8.44
N ARG A 254 -2.40 11.38 9.51
CA ARG A 254 -2.33 10.87 10.88
C ARG A 254 -3.74 10.56 11.36
N VAL A 255 -3.98 9.33 11.76
CA VAL A 255 -5.29 8.82 12.15
C VAL A 255 -5.27 8.37 13.59
N LEU A 256 -6.28 8.76 14.36
CA LEU A 256 -6.46 8.34 15.73
C LEU A 256 -7.81 7.69 15.95
N LEU A 257 -7.84 6.54 16.61
CA LEU A 257 -9.05 5.95 17.15
C LEU A 257 -9.26 6.45 18.59
N ASP A 258 -10.26 7.29 18.79
CA ASP A 258 -10.61 7.89 20.08
C ASP A 258 -12.11 7.94 20.26
N SER A 259 -12.71 6.82 20.65
CA SER A 259 -14.16 6.63 20.72
C SER A 259 -14.90 7.71 21.52
N ALA A 260 -14.26 8.26 22.55
CA ALA A 260 -14.86 9.26 23.46
C ALA A 260 -14.25 10.67 23.31
N LEU A 261 -13.43 10.90 22.26
CA LEU A 261 -12.77 12.17 21.99
C LEU A 261 -11.98 12.71 23.19
N ARG A 262 -11.18 11.85 23.84
CA ARG A 262 -10.35 12.16 25.03
C ARG A 262 -9.01 12.82 24.71
N THR A 263 -8.68 12.99 23.44
CA THR A 263 -7.42 13.56 22.97
C THR A 263 -7.23 14.96 23.57
N PRO A 264 -6.13 15.21 24.29
CA PRO A 264 -5.82 16.56 24.76
C PRO A 264 -5.54 17.51 23.58
N SER A 265 -6.07 18.74 23.63
CA SER A 265 -5.79 19.77 22.62
C SER A 265 -4.32 20.13 22.49
N SER A 266 -3.51 19.87 23.54
CA SER A 266 -2.08 20.05 23.57
C SER A 266 -1.26 18.87 23.07
N ALA A 267 -1.90 17.78 22.65
CA ALA A 267 -1.21 16.57 22.24
C ALA A 267 -0.25 16.83 21.06
N ARG A 268 0.99 16.35 21.20
CA ARG A 268 2.09 16.60 20.24
C ARG A 268 1.82 16.09 18.84
N TRP A 269 0.98 15.07 18.68
CA TRP A 269 0.65 14.52 17.37
C TRP A 269 -0.25 15.44 16.54
N LEU A 270 -0.91 16.45 17.15
CA LEU A 270 -1.68 17.49 16.46
C LEU A 270 -0.77 18.53 15.78
N ALA A 271 0.41 18.80 16.36
CA ALA A 271 1.27 19.92 15.97
C ALA A 271 2.07 19.77 14.66
N PRO A 272 2.59 18.57 14.24
CA PRO A 272 3.39 18.45 13.01
C PRO A 272 2.60 18.81 11.77
N PRO A 273 3.28 19.21 10.68
CA PRO A 273 2.61 19.47 9.41
C PRO A 273 1.90 18.22 8.88
N GLY A 274 0.83 18.41 8.12
CA GLY A 274 0.05 17.35 7.48
C GLY A 274 -1.32 17.12 8.11
N PRO A 275 -2.19 16.38 7.42
CA PRO A 275 -3.59 16.19 7.83
C PRO A 275 -3.71 15.28 9.05
N VAL A 276 -4.74 15.54 9.84
CA VAL A 276 -5.10 14.80 11.07
C VAL A 276 -6.56 14.42 11.03
N LEU A 277 -6.86 13.15 11.32
CA LEU A 277 -8.23 12.60 11.38
C LEU A 277 -8.41 11.83 12.68
N ILE A 278 -9.49 12.14 13.41
CA ILE A 278 -9.90 11.43 14.62
C ILE A 278 -11.21 10.71 14.34
N TYR A 279 -11.26 9.40 14.58
CA TYR A 279 -12.48 8.63 14.58
C TYR A 279 -13.03 8.52 16.00
N GLY A 280 -14.26 9.03 16.20
CA GLY A 280 -15.05 8.88 17.41
C GLY A 280 -16.25 7.94 17.20
N ALA A 281 -16.76 7.34 18.28
CA ALA A 281 -18.00 6.54 18.27
C ALA A 281 -19.22 7.34 18.77
N GLY A 282 -19.04 8.59 19.03
CA GLY A 282 -19.95 9.52 19.65
C GLY A 282 -19.12 10.46 20.50
N GLY A 283 -19.71 11.43 21.15
CA GLY A 283 -18.91 12.27 21.98
C GLY A 283 -19.55 13.54 22.48
N ASP A 284 -18.83 14.18 23.38
CA ASP A 284 -19.10 15.51 23.87
C ASP A 284 -18.84 16.53 22.74
N ALA A 285 -19.87 17.26 22.35
CA ALA A 285 -19.80 18.30 21.32
C ALA A 285 -18.75 19.40 21.64
N ALA A 286 -18.45 19.61 22.94
CA ALA A 286 -17.43 20.57 23.32
C ALA A 286 -16.02 20.02 23.00
N ARG A 287 -15.77 18.74 23.26
CA ARG A 287 -14.50 18.08 22.90
C ARG A 287 -14.32 18.03 21.38
N GLU A 288 -15.37 17.70 20.64
CA GLU A 288 -15.31 17.71 19.18
C GLU A 288 -14.93 19.09 18.64
N ARG A 289 -15.61 20.17 19.14
CA ARG A 289 -15.28 21.55 18.73
C ARG A 289 -13.83 21.92 19.07
N ALA A 290 -13.35 21.53 20.25
CA ALA A 290 -11.97 21.80 20.66
C ALA A 290 -10.95 21.12 19.74
N LEU A 291 -11.16 19.86 19.36
CA LEU A 291 -10.29 19.12 18.44
C LEU A 291 -10.31 19.70 17.03
N ARG A 292 -11.50 20.09 16.52
CA ARG A 292 -11.63 20.78 15.24
C ARG A 292 -10.93 22.14 15.26
N ALA A 293 -10.97 22.87 16.36
CA ALA A 293 -10.26 24.14 16.52
C ALA A 293 -8.72 23.96 16.49
N CYS A 294 -8.22 22.77 16.85
CA CYS A 294 -6.81 22.40 16.68
C CYS A 294 -6.45 21.97 15.26
N GLY A 295 -7.39 22.05 14.29
CA GLY A 295 -7.16 21.67 12.89
C GLY A 295 -7.36 20.17 12.61
N ALA A 296 -7.87 19.39 13.54
CA ALA A 296 -8.21 18.00 13.29
C ALA A 296 -9.56 17.87 12.57
N GLU A 297 -9.63 16.99 11.58
CA GLU A 297 -10.91 16.47 11.12
C GLU A 297 -11.43 15.44 12.16
N VAL A 298 -12.70 15.50 12.50
CA VAL A 298 -13.34 14.51 13.37
C VAL A 298 -14.46 13.82 12.59
N ALA A 299 -14.36 12.50 12.45
CA ALA A 299 -15.38 11.66 11.84
C ALA A 299 -16.02 10.78 12.92
N LEU A 300 -17.34 10.87 13.05
CA LEU A 300 -18.09 10.02 13.96
C LEU A 300 -18.60 8.80 13.19
N LEU A 301 -18.20 7.62 13.63
CA LEU A 301 -18.60 6.34 13.05
C LEU A 301 -19.41 5.54 14.08
N PRO A 302 -20.19 4.53 13.64
CA PRO A 302 -20.89 3.65 14.56
C PRO A 302 -19.95 3.05 15.60
N GLY A 303 -20.40 2.99 16.84
CA GLY A 303 -19.71 2.29 17.91
C GLY A 303 -19.87 0.78 17.77
N ALA A 304 -18.85 0.06 18.22
CA ALA A 304 -18.84 -1.39 18.38
C ALA A 304 -18.39 -1.75 19.81
N PRO A 305 -18.58 -2.99 20.27
CA PRO A 305 -18.01 -3.41 21.54
C PRO A 305 -16.49 -3.12 21.56
N GLY A 306 -16.05 -2.32 22.52
CA GLY A 306 -14.64 -1.90 22.65
C GLY A 306 -14.27 -0.61 21.96
N GLY A 307 -15.17 0.06 21.22
CA GLY A 307 -14.87 1.38 20.65
C GLY A 307 -15.51 1.67 19.30
N VAL A 308 -14.74 2.31 18.41
CA VAL A 308 -15.15 2.57 17.02
C VAL A 308 -15.11 1.27 16.21
N ASP A 309 -16.07 1.09 15.31
CA ASP A 309 -16.07 -0.05 14.38
C ASP A 309 -14.85 0.00 13.44
N LEU A 310 -13.96 -0.98 13.57
CA LEU A 310 -12.72 -1.07 12.78
C LEU A 310 -12.99 -1.30 11.28
N HIS A 311 -14.05 -2.04 10.93
CA HIS A 311 -14.43 -2.24 9.53
C HIS A 311 -14.93 -0.95 8.90
N ALA A 312 -15.74 -0.18 9.63
CA ALA A 312 -16.21 1.13 9.17
C ALA A 312 -15.04 2.12 9.00
N VAL A 313 -14.06 2.11 9.92
CA VAL A 313 -12.83 2.90 9.79
C VAL A 313 -12.06 2.56 8.51
N LEU A 314 -11.85 1.27 8.24
CA LEU A 314 -11.11 0.85 7.04
C LEU A 314 -11.86 1.18 5.74
N ALA A 315 -13.20 1.07 5.74
CA ALA A 315 -14.03 1.46 4.60
C ALA A 315 -13.96 2.97 4.32
N ASP A 316 -14.05 3.81 5.36
CA ASP A 316 -13.94 5.28 5.21
C ASP A 316 -12.53 5.68 4.76
N LEU A 317 -11.46 5.06 5.29
CA LEU A 317 -10.11 5.30 4.83
C LEU A 317 -9.91 4.91 3.34
N ALA A 318 -10.52 3.81 2.89
CA ALA A 318 -10.50 3.42 1.48
C ALA A 318 -11.23 4.43 0.60
N ALA A 319 -12.41 4.93 1.03
CA ALA A 319 -13.17 5.96 0.34
C ALA A 319 -12.38 7.29 0.24
N ARG A 320 -11.55 7.59 1.24
CA ARG A 320 -10.60 8.73 1.23
C ARG A 320 -9.37 8.49 0.35
N GLY A 321 -9.25 7.33 -0.27
CA GLY A 321 -8.14 7.00 -1.17
C GLY A 321 -6.89 6.46 -0.48
N ILE A 322 -6.96 6.03 0.77
CA ILE A 322 -5.81 5.43 1.46
C ILE A 322 -5.58 4.01 0.94
N ASN A 323 -4.40 3.77 0.36
CA ASN A 323 -3.99 2.46 -0.12
C ASN A 323 -3.31 1.64 0.98
N GLU A 324 -2.29 2.18 1.62
CA GLU A 324 -1.55 1.50 2.69
C GLU A 324 -1.78 2.22 4.04
N LEU A 325 -2.23 1.46 5.04
CA LEU A 325 -2.41 1.90 6.42
C LEU A 325 -1.30 1.32 7.29
N HIS A 326 -0.47 2.18 7.87
CA HIS A 326 0.59 1.83 8.80
C HIS A 326 0.10 2.03 10.23
N VAL A 327 -0.02 0.96 11.01
CA VAL A 327 -0.54 1.00 12.37
C VAL A 327 0.61 0.95 13.37
N GLU A 328 0.70 1.96 14.23
CA GLU A 328 1.60 2.02 15.37
C GLU A 328 0.77 2.24 16.63
N ALA A 329 0.38 1.16 17.30
CA ALA A 329 -0.57 1.21 18.41
C ALA A 329 -0.09 0.37 19.61
N GLY A 330 -0.78 0.56 20.73
CA GLY A 330 -0.57 -0.26 21.91
C GLY A 330 -1.26 -1.63 21.79
N ALA A 331 -0.95 -2.50 22.74
CA ALA A 331 -1.34 -3.90 22.77
C ALA A 331 -2.85 -4.14 22.58
N THR A 332 -3.70 -3.28 23.17
CA THR A 332 -5.18 -3.40 23.08
C THR A 332 -5.68 -3.29 21.63
N LEU A 333 -5.23 -2.26 20.88
CA LEU A 333 -5.65 -2.08 19.50
C LEU A 333 -5.02 -3.12 18.58
N ASN A 334 -3.76 -3.52 18.85
CA ASN A 334 -3.12 -4.61 18.14
C ASN A 334 -3.92 -5.91 18.26
N ALA A 335 -4.36 -6.25 19.50
CA ALA A 335 -5.20 -7.42 19.76
C ALA A 335 -6.53 -7.36 19.01
N ALA A 336 -7.22 -6.21 19.05
CA ALA A 336 -8.51 -6.03 18.35
C ALA A 336 -8.36 -6.21 16.83
N LEU A 337 -7.30 -5.66 16.22
CA LEU A 337 -7.03 -5.81 14.79
C LEU A 337 -6.70 -7.26 14.39
N LEU A 338 -5.93 -7.97 15.22
CA LEU A 338 -5.59 -9.37 14.99
C LEU A 338 -6.80 -10.29 15.16
N GLN A 339 -7.59 -10.10 16.21
CA GLN A 339 -8.82 -10.85 16.44
C GLN A 339 -9.87 -10.65 15.33
N ALA A 340 -9.96 -9.44 14.79
CA ALA A 340 -10.83 -9.12 13.66
C ALA A 340 -10.32 -9.64 12.31
N GLY A 341 -9.13 -10.25 12.24
CA GLY A 341 -8.53 -10.73 10.99
C GLY A 341 -8.19 -9.61 9.99
N LEU A 342 -7.97 -8.38 10.48
CA LEU A 342 -7.78 -7.20 9.65
C LEU A 342 -6.32 -6.93 9.29
N VAL A 343 -5.37 -7.60 9.95
CA VAL A 343 -3.93 -7.41 9.73
C VAL A 343 -3.51 -8.18 8.48
N ASP A 344 -3.06 -7.48 7.46
CA ASP A 344 -2.54 -8.07 6.22
C ASP A 344 -1.06 -8.42 6.34
N GLU A 345 -0.30 -7.59 7.06
CA GLU A 345 1.15 -7.75 7.21
C GLU A 345 1.64 -7.24 8.57
N LEU A 346 2.52 -8.01 9.19
CA LEU A 346 3.27 -7.60 10.37
C LEU A 346 4.62 -7.04 9.94
N LEU A 347 4.98 -5.86 10.46
CA LEU A 347 6.32 -5.28 10.41
C LEU A 347 6.87 -5.29 11.82
N LEU A 348 7.67 -6.30 12.13
CA LEU A 348 8.19 -6.53 13.46
C LEU A 348 9.67 -6.16 13.53
N TYR A 349 10.04 -5.32 14.48
CA TYR A 349 11.42 -5.07 14.88
C TYR A 349 11.70 -5.77 16.20
N LEU A 350 12.65 -6.70 16.21
CA LEU A 350 13.10 -7.41 17.40
C LEU A 350 14.47 -6.92 17.83
N ALA A 351 14.54 -6.36 19.01
CA ALA A 351 15.79 -5.98 19.63
C ALA A 351 16.43 -7.21 20.32
N PRO A 352 17.77 -7.36 20.30
CA PRO A 352 18.47 -8.45 20.97
C PRO A 352 18.55 -8.20 22.48
N LYS A 353 17.41 -8.04 23.14
CA LYS A 353 17.23 -7.78 24.56
C LYS A 353 16.13 -8.67 25.12
N LEU A 354 16.23 -9.04 26.37
CA LEU A 354 15.18 -9.69 27.14
C LEU A 354 14.70 -8.73 28.21
N LEU A 355 13.39 -8.48 28.25
CA LEU A 355 12.76 -7.60 29.25
C LEU A 355 12.10 -8.37 30.40
N GLY A 356 11.85 -9.67 30.22
CA GLY A 356 11.16 -10.49 31.21
C GLY A 356 9.70 -10.12 31.36
N GLN A 357 9.29 -9.64 32.52
CA GLN A 357 7.93 -9.13 32.71
C GLN A 357 7.73 -7.80 31.98
N GLY A 358 6.62 -7.67 31.28
CA GLY A 358 6.33 -6.47 30.50
C GLY A 358 5.02 -6.59 29.72
N LEU A 359 4.71 -5.58 28.91
CA LEU A 359 3.53 -5.57 28.06
C LEU A 359 3.73 -6.43 26.83
N ASP A 360 2.74 -7.24 26.49
CA ASP A 360 2.73 -8.10 25.31
C ASP A 360 2.51 -7.28 24.02
N ILE A 361 2.88 -7.88 22.88
CA ILE A 361 2.59 -7.33 21.54
C ILE A 361 1.08 -7.14 21.33
N ALA A 362 0.29 -8.17 21.73
CA ALA A 362 -1.15 -8.19 21.58
C ALA A 362 -1.76 -9.25 22.51
N PRO A 363 -2.32 -8.88 23.66
CA PRO A 363 -3.00 -9.83 24.54
C PRO A 363 -4.37 -10.19 23.97
N PHE A 364 -4.49 -11.32 23.29
CA PHE A 364 -5.76 -11.87 22.80
C PHE A 364 -5.89 -13.35 23.18
N GLY A 365 -7.10 -13.89 23.08
CA GLY A 365 -7.40 -15.26 23.46
C GLY A 365 -8.13 -15.32 24.80
N PRO A 366 -8.21 -16.50 25.49
CA PRO A 366 -7.46 -17.71 25.17
C PRO A 366 -7.90 -18.38 23.86
N LEU A 367 -6.95 -18.96 23.13
CA LEU A 367 -7.22 -19.77 21.95
C LEU A 367 -7.64 -21.18 22.39
N ALA A 368 -8.62 -21.77 21.70
CA ALA A 368 -9.08 -23.12 22.01
C ALA A 368 -8.05 -24.16 21.53
N THR A 369 -7.43 -23.93 20.38
CA THR A 369 -6.39 -24.79 19.81
C THR A 369 -5.27 -23.97 19.18
N LEU A 370 -4.11 -24.59 18.92
CA LEU A 370 -3.02 -23.95 18.18
C LEU A 370 -3.42 -23.61 16.72
N ALA A 371 -4.37 -24.34 16.16
CA ALA A 371 -4.86 -24.10 14.80
C ALA A 371 -5.66 -22.78 14.68
N ASP A 372 -6.20 -22.28 15.79
CA ASP A 372 -6.95 -21.01 15.84
C ASP A 372 -6.00 -19.80 15.85
N ALA A 373 -4.69 -20.01 15.99
CA ALA A 373 -3.74 -18.93 16.01
C ALA A 373 -3.67 -18.22 14.64
N PRO A 374 -3.70 -16.86 14.61
CA PRO A 374 -3.44 -16.11 13.37
C PRO A 374 -2.11 -16.52 12.75
N ALA A 375 -2.14 -17.08 11.55
CA ALA A 375 -0.97 -17.59 10.87
C ALA A 375 -0.43 -16.61 9.82
N PHE A 376 0.88 -16.41 9.84
CA PHE A 376 1.62 -15.55 8.94
C PHE A 376 2.79 -16.34 8.32
N ASP A 377 3.13 -16.00 7.09
CA ASP A 377 4.33 -16.48 6.43
C ASP A 377 5.38 -15.36 6.39
N PHE A 378 6.62 -15.67 6.75
CA PHE A 378 7.72 -14.72 6.65
C PHE A 378 8.01 -14.42 5.18
N THR A 379 7.92 -13.17 4.80
CA THR A 379 8.25 -12.70 3.45
C THR A 379 9.65 -12.07 3.41
N GLN A 380 10.12 -11.54 4.53
CA GLN A 380 11.44 -10.92 4.62
C GLN A 380 11.97 -10.98 6.05
N VAL A 381 13.25 -11.31 6.22
CA VAL A 381 13.96 -11.23 7.50
C VAL A 381 15.30 -10.58 7.25
N GLU A 382 15.51 -9.39 7.83
CA GLU A 382 16.73 -8.60 7.61
C GLU A 382 17.28 -8.03 8.91
N ARG A 383 18.60 -7.87 8.96
CA ARG A 383 19.28 -7.16 10.03
C ARG A 383 19.30 -5.65 9.76
N ILE A 384 18.74 -4.86 10.68
CA ILE A 384 18.71 -3.40 10.61
C ILE A 384 19.49 -2.84 11.80
N GLY A 385 20.76 -2.57 11.60
CA GLY A 385 21.67 -2.27 12.70
C GLY A 385 21.86 -3.48 13.62
N ALA A 386 21.55 -3.32 14.91
CA ALA A 386 21.58 -4.41 15.87
C ALA A 386 20.29 -5.25 15.89
N ASP A 387 19.18 -4.72 15.37
CA ASP A 387 17.86 -5.33 15.46
C ASP A 387 17.57 -6.21 14.24
N LEU A 388 16.57 -7.09 14.35
CA LEU A 388 15.96 -7.78 13.21
C LEU A 388 14.70 -7.04 12.78
N ARG A 389 14.54 -6.84 11.47
CA ARG A 389 13.26 -6.52 10.85
C ARG A 389 12.66 -7.77 10.22
N ILE A 390 11.43 -8.07 10.57
CA ILE A 390 10.68 -9.19 10.02
C ILE A 390 9.42 -8.64 9.37
N LEU A 391 9.21 -8.97 8.10
CA LEU A 391 7.93 -8.85 7.44
C LEU A 391 7.27 -10.22 7.43
N ALA A 392 6.04 -10.29 7.92
CA ALA A 392 5.26 -11.51 7.92
C ALA A 392 3.85 -11.19 7.39
N ARG A 393 3.42 -11.93 6.38
CA ARG A 393 2.15 -11.72 5.68
C ARG A 393 1.12 -12.73 6.12
N ALA A 394 -0.11 -12.27 6.40
CA ALA A 394 -1.22 -13.15 6.66
C ALA A 394 -1.52 -14.02 5.42
N ARG A 395 -1.68 -15.34 5.62
CA ARG A 395 -1.89 -16.29 4.51
C ARG A 395 -3.07 -15.94 3.62
N ALA A 396 -4.19 -15.55 4.22
CA ALA A 396 -5.36 -15.10 3.47
C ALA A 396 -5.08 -13.88 2.58
N SER A 397 -4.19 -12.98 3.01
CA SER A 397 -3.81 -11.79 2.25
C SER A 397 -2.81 -12.12 1.13
N ALA A 398 -1.90 -13.08 1.34
CA ALA A 398 -1.04 -13.62 0.27
C ALA A 398 -1.88 -14.29 -0.82
N GLN A 399 -2.83 -15.14 -0.43
CA GLN A 399 -3.76 -15.83 -1.30
C GLN A 399 -4.61 -14.86 -2.13
N PHE A 400 -5.17 -13.85 -1.48
CA PHE A 400 -5.95 -12.79 -2.15
C PHE A 400 -5.17 -12.12 -3.30
N LEU A 401 -3.88 -11.91 -3.15
CA LEU A 401 -3.02 -11.27 -4.15
C LEU A 401 -2.38 -12.26 -5.14
N GLY A 402 -2.54 -13.57 -4.95
CA GLY A 402 -1.80 -14.59 -5.70
C GLY A 402 -0.28 -14.48 -5.50
N LEU A 403 0.13 -14.22 -4.26
CA LEU A 403 1.52 -14.06 -3.83
C LEU A 403 1.97 -15.21 -2.92
N GLU A 404 1.33 -16.37 -3.02
CA GLU A 404 1.67 -17.58 -2.30
C GLU A 404 3.02 -18.13 -2.74
N GLY A 405 3.71 -18.82 -1.82
CA GLY A 405 5.02 -19.43 -2.07
C GLY A 405 6.19 -18.49 -1.72
N PRO A 406 7.44 -19.02 -1.70
CA PRO A 406 8.62 -18.22 -1.41
C PRO A 406 8.81 -17.12 -2.47
N LEU A 407 9.35 -15.99 -2.01
CA LEU A 407 9.78 -14.88 -2.88
C LEU A 407 10.99 -15.26 -3.70
#